data_965f02036a082542b6cac654cca4a52c
#
_entry.id   965f02036a082542b6cac654cca4a52c
#
_cell.length_a   1.000
_cell.length_b   1.000
_cell.length_c   1.000
_cell.angle_alpha   90.00
_cell.angle_beta   90.00
_cell.angle_gamma   90.00
#
_symmetry.space_group_name_H-M   'P 1'
#
loop_
_entity.id
_entity.type
_entity.pdbx_description
1 polymer ?
#
loop_
_entity_poly.entity_id
_entity_poly.type
_entity_poly.pdbx_seq_one_letter_code
_entity_poly.pdbx_strand_id
1 'polypeptide(L)'
;MSKPKSAYSQPTKFGKEDHHIIVVWVDNEAGVLARVIGLFSGRGYNIESLAVAEVDKKKHVSRITIVTKGTPEVIQQIKLQLGKLIPVHKVADFSRNDQNIIFKELALFKLVGNAVKQKKAKLMCKKFNPVVLDKTQKSFVIQVTALRRDIDKLIANLKPLGLIST
;
A
#
# COMPACT_ATOMS: atom_id res chain seq x y z
N MET A 1 14.21 3.36 -49.35
CA MET A 1 15.04 4.12 -48.41
C MET A 1 14.15 4.56 -47.23
N SER A 2 14.28 3.95 -46.06
CA SER A 2 13.54 4.33 -44.87
C SER A 2 14.15 5.61 -44.28
N LYS A 3 13.30 6.62 -43.99
CA LYS A 3 13.73 7.87 -43.31
C LYS A 3 14.34 7.54 -41.95
N PRO A 4 15.46 8.14 -41.54
CA PRO A 4 16.04 7.95 -40.23
C PRO A 4 15.02 8.43 -39.18
N LYS A 5 14.75 7.60 -38.15
CA LYS A 5 13.90 7.98 -37.03
C LYS A 5 14.58 9.12 -36.29
N SER A 6 13.89 10.27 -36.18
CA SER A 6 14.34 11.40 -35.37
C SER A 6 14.60 10.98 -33.93
N ALA A 7 15.64 11.53 -33.30
CA ALA A 7 15.92 11.37 -31.88
C ALA A 7 14.75 11.86 -30.96
N TYR A 8 13.82 12.62 -31.54
CA TYR A 8 12.58 13.10 -30.89
C TYR A 8 11.32 12.30 -31.30
N SER A 9 11.49 11.13 -32.00
CA SER A 9 10.34 10.24 -32.20
C SER A 9 9.85 9.77 -30.85
N GLN A 10 8.52 9.82 -30.64
CA GLN A 10 7.86 9.49 -29.37
C GLN A 10 8.44 8.24 -28.73
N PRO A 11 8.65 8.25 -27.40
CA PRO A 11 9.22 7.10 -26.71
C PRO A 11 8.39 5.86 -26.99
N THR A 12 9.08 4.78 -27.31
CA THR A 12 8.53 3.43 -27.38
C THR A 12 7.54 3.22 -26.24
N LYS A 13 6.35 2.69 -26.56
CA LYS A 13 5.27 2.40 -25.61
C LYS A 13 5.82 1.99 -24.24
N PHE A 14 5.72 2.90 -23.27
CA PHE A 14 5.98 2.54 -21.87
C PHE A 14 5.08 1.36 -21.53
N GLY A 15 5.59 0.39 -20.80
CA GLY A 15 4.80 -0.73 -20.30
C GLY A 15 3.57 -0.20 -19.55
N LYS A 16 2.51 -1.00 -19.49
CA LYS A 16 1.31 -0.63 -18.74
C LYS A 16 1.69 -0.39 -17.28
N GLU A 17 1.28 0.73 -16.73
CA GLU A 17 1.44 0.99 -15.29
C GLU A 17 0.62 0.01 -14.48
N ASP A 18 1.25 -0.61 -13.50
CA ASP A 18 0.60 -1.50 -12.54
C ASP A 18 1.03 -1.15 -11.10
N HIS A 19 0.33 -1.70 -10.15
CA HIS A 19 0.66 -1.54 -8.74
C HIS A 19 1.71 -2.57 -8.32
N HIS A 20 2.75 -2.09 -7.66
CA HIS A 20 3.84 -2.91 -7.16
C HIS A 20 3.98 -2.75 -5.65
N ILE A 21 4.42 -3.83 -5.01
CA ILE A 21 4.74 -3.87 -3.59
C ILE A 21 6.24 -4.05 -3.48
N ILE A 22 6.92 -2.98 -3.12
CA ILE A 22 8.37 -3.00 -2.91
C ILE A 22 8.63 -3.21 -1.42
N VAL A 23 9.39 -4.24 -1.10
CA VAL A 23 9.80 -4.54 0.28
C VAL A 23 11.29 -4.31 0.40
N VAL A 24 11.67 -3.50 1.38
CA VAL A 24 13.05 -3.10 1.64
C VAL A 24 13.42 -3.49 3.06
N TRP A 25 14.49 -4.27 3.22
CA TRP A 25 15.08 -4.57 4.52
C TRP A 25 16.24 -3.61 4.75
N VAL A 26 16.22 -2.93 5.89
CA VAL A 26 17.12 -1.82 6.19
C VAL A 26 17.59 -1.90 7.64
N ASP A 27 18.71 -1.23 7.94
CA ASP A 27 19.09 -0.98 9.32
C ASP A 27 18.01 -0.18 10.05
N ASN A 28 17.72 -0.55 11.30
CA ASN A 28 16.75 0.17 12.13
C ASN A 28 17.44 1.36 12.81
N GLU A 29 17.78 2.38 12.02
CA GLU A 29 18.49 3.57 12.46
C GLU A 29 17.73 4.86 12.14
N ALA A 30 18.03 5.92 12.89
CA ALA A 30 17.45 7.23 12.64
C ALA A 30 17.82 7.75 11.24
N GLY A 31 16.82 8.29 10.53
CA GLY A 31 17.00 8.88 9.20
C GLY A 31 16.97 7.89 8.03
N VAL A 32 17.01 6.58 8.24
CA VAL A 32 16.96 5.59 7.15
C VAL A 32 15.65 5.68 6.37
N LEU A 33 14.52 5.74 7.07
CA LEU A 33 13.22 5.93 6.43
C LEU A 33 13.16 7.22 5.59
N ALA A 34 13.72 8.32 6.12
CA ALA A 34 13.76 9.60 5.40
C ALA A 34 14.58 9.51 4.11
N ARG A 35 15.69 8.76 4.11
CA ARG A 35 16.49 8.52 2.89
C ARG A 35 15.72 7.73 1.84
N VAL A 36 14.99 6.69 2.26
CA VAL A 36 14.14 5.90 1.36
C VAL A 36 13.03 6.76 0.77
N ILE A 37 12.28 7.52 1.59
CA ILE A 37 11.21 8.42 1.13
C ILE A 37 11.78 9.53 0.24
N GLY A 38 12.93 10.11 0.59
CA GLY A 38 13.60 11.15 -0.18
C GLY A 38 13.96 10.70 -1.59
N LEU A 39 14.30 9.41 -1.77
CA LEU A 39 14.53 8.84 -3.09
C LEU A 39 13.28 8.86 -3.97
N PHE A 40 12.11 8.53 -3.40
CA PHE A 40 10.82 8.59 -4.11
C PHE A 40 10.46 10.04 -4.45
N SER A 41 10.47 10.92 -3.44
CA SER A 41 10.15 12.35 -3.59
C SER A 41 11.04 13.04 -4.62
N GLY A 42 12.36 12.85 -4.55
CA GLY A 42 13.31 13.51 -5.44
C GLY A 42 13.19 13.09 -6.91
N ARG A 43 12.45 12.03 -7.21
CA ARG A 43 12.21 11.54 -8.58
C ARG A 43 10.74 11.61 -9.00
N GLY A 44 9.89 12.18 -8.16
CA GLY A 44 8.46 12.28 -8.45
C GLY A 44 7.70 10.95 -8.43
N TYR A 45 8.25 9.90 -7.78
CA TYR A 45 7.53 8.63 -7.61
C TYR A 45 6.51 8.78 -6.49
N ASN A 46 5.27 8.33 -6.73
CA ASN A 46 4.21 8.37 -5.73
C ASN A 46 4.28 7.14 -4.81
N ILE A 47 4.04 7.38 -3.51
CA ILE A 47 3.84 6.32 -2.51
C ILE A 47 2.36 6.27 -2.17
N GLU A 48 1.66 5.18 -2.52
CA GLU A 48 0.24 4.99 -2.18
C GLU A 48 0.05 4.51 -0.75
N SER A 49 0.97 3.67 -0.26
CA SER A 49 0.95 3.15 1.10
C SER A 49 2.36 2.84 1.56
N LEU A 50 2.59 3.06 2.85
CA LEU A 50 3.87 2.82 3.50
C LEU A 50 3.63 2.16 4.84
N ALA A 51 4.32 1.05 5.10
CA ALA A 51 4.35 0.41 6.41
C ALA A 51 5.79 0.09 6.80
N VAL A 52 6.13 0.35 8.05
CA VAL A 52 7.46 0.06 8.62
C VAL A 52 7.30 -0.77 9.87
N ALA A 53 8.10 -1.82 9.99
CA ALA A 53 8.15 -2.62 11.20
C ALA A 53 9.57 -3.16 11.43
N GLU A 54 10.04 -3.15 12.67
CA GLU A 54 11.24 -3.89 13.06
C GLU A 54 10.94 -5.38 12.98
N VAL A 55 11.70 -6.12 12.18
CA VAL A 55 11.49 -7.56 11.93
C VAL A 55 12.56 -8.44 12.56
N ASP A 56 13.71 -7.90 12.89
CA ASP A 56 14.77 -8.58 13.64
C ASP A 56 15.37 -7.64 14.68
N LYS A 57 14.95 -7.81 15.94
CA LYS A 57 15.43 -7.00 17.07
C LYS A 57 16.89 -7.25 17.40
N LYS A 58 17.40 -8.47 17.18
CA LYS A 58 18.79 -8.82 17.49
C LYS A 58 19.77 -8.17 16.52
N LYS A 59 19.37 -8.09 15.25
CA LYS A 59 20.18 -7.50 14.18
C LYS A 59 19.82 -6.05 13.90
N HIS A 60 18.85 -5.47 14.63
CA HIS A 60 18.32 -4.12 14.38
C HIS A 60 17.91 -3.90 12.92
N VAL A 61 17.14 -4.85 12.38
CA VAL A 61 16.65 -4.79 10.99
C VAL A 61 15.17 -4.43 10.96
N SER A 62 14.85 -3.40 10.20
CA SER A 62 13.48 -3.00 9.87
C SER A 62 13.11 -3.42 8.45
N ARG A 63 11.83 -3.67 8.25
CA ARG A 63 11.24 -3.90 6.94
C ARG A 63 10.32 -2.75 6.58
N ILE A 64 10.60 -2.10 5.46
CA ILE A 64 9.75 -1.07 4.87
C ILE A 64 8.97 -1.72 3.72
N THR A 65 7.65 -1.65 3.76
CA THR A 65 6.77 -2.12 2.69
C THR A 65 6.14 -0.91 2.02
N ILE A 66 6.37 -0.72 0.74
CA ILE A 66 5.94 0.42 -0.05
C ILE A 66 5.02 -0.06 -1.16
N VAL A 67 3.83 0.52 -1.26
CA VAL A 67 2.94 0.33 -2.41
C VAL A 67 3.10 1.55 -3.31
N THR A 68 3.45 1.31 -4.56
CA THR A 68 3.64 2.34 -5.58
C THR A 68 3.06 1.87 -6.91
N LYS A 69 2.85 2.80 -7.83
CA LYS A 69 2.39 2.53 -9.19
C LYS A 69 3.45 2.96 -10.19
N GLY A 70 3.71 2.13 -11.18
CA GLY A 70 4.69 2.44 -12.22
C GLY A 70 4.75 1.40 -13.32
N THR A 71 5.51 1.72 -14.36
CA THR A 71 5.85 0.74 -15.41
C THR A 71 6.97 -0.18 -14.91
N PRO A 72 7.16 -1.36 -15.51
CA PRO A 72 8.23 -2.28 -15.12
C PRO A 72 9.61 -1.62 -15.09
N GLU A 73 9.88 -0.71 -16.03
CA GLU A 73 11.16 0.00 -16.14
C GLU A 73 11.35 0.97 -14.95
N VAL A 74 10.29 1.70 -14.58
CA VAL A 74 10.30 2.60 -13.43
C VAL A 74 10.52 1.82 -12.15
N ILE A 75 9.83 0.71 -11.97
CA ILE A 75 9.98 -0.17 -10.80
C ILE A 75 11.39 -0.75 -10.70
N GLN A 76 11.95 -1.19 -11.82
CA GLN A 76 13.33 -1.67 -11.85
C GLN A 76 14.32 -0.56 -11.47
N GLN A 77 14.10 0.67 -11.93
CA GLN A 77 14.91 1.82 -11.53
C GLN A 77 14.80 2.10 -10.02
N ILE A 78 13.60 2.09 -9.46
CA ILE A 78 13.39 2.26 -8.01
C ILE A 78 14.19 1.20 -7.23
N LYS A 79 14.10 -0.07 -7.62
CA LYS A 79 14.83 -1.18 -6.96
C LYS A 79 16.34 -0.95 -6.98
N LEU A 80 16.89 -0.60 -8.14
CA LEU A 80 18.32 -0.35 -8.30
C LEU A 80 18.80 0.84 -7.47
N GLN A 81 18.00 1.89 -7.37
CA GLN A 81 18.33 3.08 -6.59
C GLN A 81 18.25 2.82 -5.07
N LEU A 82 17.22 2.08 -4.63
CA LEU A 82 17.11 1.64 -3.23
C LEU A 82 18.29 0.78 -2.82
N GLY A 83 18.71 -0.15 -3.69
CA GLY A 83 19.85 -1.02 -3.41
C GLY A 83 21.21 -0.31 -3.34
N LYS A 84 21.29 0.98 -3.75
CA LYS A 84 22.51 1.80 -3.59
C LYS A 84 22.60 2.50 -2.24
N LEU A 85 21.51 2.52 -1.47
CA LEU A 85 21.53 3.14 -0.14
C LEU A 85 22.27 2.21 0.83
N ILE A 86 23.29 2.74 1.52
CA ILE A 86 24.15 1.97 2.44
C ILE A 86 23.35 1.15 3.47
N PRO A 87 22.31 1.72 4.15
CA PRO A 87 21.57 0.97 5.16
C PRO A 87 20.56 -0.05 4.57
N VAL A 88 20.57 -0.28 3.24
CA VAL A 88 19.65 -1.23 2.59
C VAL A 88 20.33 -2.57 2.40
N HIS A 89 19.81 -3.61 3.05
CA HIS A 89 20.33 -4.98 2.94
C HIS A 89 19.75 -5.73 1.73
N LYS A 90 18.45 -5.51 1.46
CA LYS A 90 17.72 -6.23 0.42
C LYS A 90 16.54 -5.42 -0.09
N VAL A 91 16.28 -5.53 -1.39
CA VAL A 91 15.07 -5.00 -2.04
C VAL A 91 14.39 -6.13 -2.80
N ALA A 92 13.09 -6.31 -2.59
CA ALA A 92 12.27 -7.25 -3.34
C ALA A 92 11.04 -6.52 -3.89
N ASP A 93 10.60 -6.92 -5.08
CA ASP A 93 9.39 -6.45 -5.73
C ASP A 93 8.40 -7.61 -5.80
N PHE A 94 7.20 -7.37 -5.31
CA PHE A 94 6.08 -8.31 -5.35
C PHE A 94 4.97 -7.69 -6.18
N SER A 95 4.82 -8.14 -7.41
CA SER A 95 3.70 -7.72 -8.26
C SER A 95 2.37 -8.23 -7.69
N ARG A 96 1.31 -7.41 -7.74
CA ARG A 96 -0.03 -7.82 -7.28
C ARG A 96 -0.63 -9.02 -8.03
N ASN A 97 -0.09 -9.33 -9.20
CA ASN A 97 -0.54 -10.45 -10.04
C ASN A 97 0.15 -11.77 -9.71
N ASP A 98 1.09 -11.79 -8.77
CA ASP A 98 1.70 -13.04 -8.31
C ASP A 98 0.70 -13.79 -7.44
N GLN A 99 0.22 -14.93 -7.95
CA GLN A 99 -0.78 -15.78 -7.28
C GLN A 99 -0.28 -16.39 -5.96
N ASN A 100 1.03 -16.39 -5.72
CA ASN A 100 1.65 -16.93 -4.53
C ASN A 100 1.71 -15.92 -3.37
N ILE A 101 1.25 -14.67 -3.57
CA ILE A 101 1.31 -13.62 -2.56
C ILE A 101 -0.08 -13.35 -2.00
N ILE A 102 -0.19 -13.47 -0.67
CA ILE A 102 -1.38 -13.05 0.06
C ILE A 102 -1.20 -11.56 0.43
N PHE A 103 -1.90 -10.69 -0.28
CA PHE A 103 -1.91 -9.27 -0.02
C PHE A 103 -3.24 -8.84 0.59
N LYS A 104 -3.22 -8.48 1.87
CA LYS A 104 -4.39 -7.96 2.60
C LYS A 104 -4.02 -6.71 3.37
N GLU A 105 -4.96 -5.78 3.45
CA GLU A 105 -4.87 -4.58 4.27
C GLU A 105 -5.79 -4.73 5.49
N LEU A 106 -5.35 -4.19 6.61
CA LEU A 106 -6.17 -4.04 7.80
C LEU A 106 -6.77 -2.62 7.78
N ALA A 107 -8.07 -2.53 7.90
CA ALA A 107 -8.78 -1.26 7.99
C ALA A 107 -9.62 -1.20 9.27
N LEU A 108 -9.63 -0.03 9.91
CA LEU A 108 -10.48 0.30 11.04
C LEU A 108 -11.58 1.25 10.56
N PHE A 109 -12.83 0.87 10.71
CA PHE A 109 -13.99 1.69 10.35
C PHE A 109 -14.68 2.20 11.58
N LYS A 110 -14.69 3.51 11.81
CA LYS A 110 -15.49 4.14 12.85
C LYS A 110 -16.80 4.64 12.25
N LEU A 111 -17.93 4.09 12.74
CA LEU A 111 -19.25 4.43 12.27
C LEU A 111 -20.06 5.07 13.40
N VAL A 112 -20.82 6.10 13.03
CA VAL A 112 -21.77 6.78 13.92
C VAL A 112 -23.15 6.69 13.30
N GLY A 113 -24.11 6.18 14.06
CA GLY A 113 -25.48 6.00 13.58
C GLY A 113 -26.35 5.22 14.55
N ASN A 114 -27.65 5.19 14.26
CA ASN A 114 -28.62 4.43 15.05
C ASN A 114 -28.42 2.91 14.89
N ALA A 115 -29.10 2.12 15.72
CA ALA A 115 -29.00 0.68 15.75
C ALA A 115 -29.24 0.01 14.37
N VAL A 116 -30.13 0.57 13.55
CA VAL A 116 -30.44 0.05 12.21
C VAL A 116 -29.25 0.19 11.29
N LYS A 117 -28.60 1.38 11.26
CA LYS A 117 -27.40 1.63 10.46
C LYS A 117 -26.24 0.75 10.91
N GLN A 118 -26.04 0.62 12.23
CA GLN A 118 -25.02 -0.26 12.79
C GLN A 118 -25.21 -1.72 12.39
N LYS A 119 -26.46 -2.24 12.48
CA LYS A 119 -26.79 -3.61 12.07
C LYS A 119 -26.51 -3.84 10.57
N LYS A 120 -26.90 -2.88 9.72
CA LYS A 120 -26.67 -2.95 8.26
C LYS A 120 -25.18 -2.92 7.93
N ALA A 121 -24.40 -2.04 8.56
CA ALA A 121 -22.96 -1.97 8.37
C ALA A 121 -22.24 -3.27 8.80
N LYS A 122 -22.63 -3.82 9.97
CA LYS A 122 -22.10 -5.09 10.44
C LYS A 122 -22.38 -6.24 9.47
N LEU A 123 -23.59 -6.28 8.90
CA LEU A 123 -23.97 -7.28 7.91
C LEU A 123 -23.12 -7.18 6.63
N MET A 124 -22.84 -5.96 6.15
CA MET A 124 -21.99 -5.75 4.99
C MET A 124 -20.55 -6.22 5.21
N CYS A 125 -20.03 -6.06 6.43
CA CYS A 125 -18.70 -6.52 6.78
C CYS A 125 -18.63 -8.02 7.09
N LYS A 126 -19.77 -8.71 7.28
CA LYS A 126 -19.82 -10.11 7.78
C LYS A 126 -18.96 -11.08 6.98
N LYS A 127 -18.91 -10.94 5.65
CA LYS A 127 -18.11 -11.81 4.76
C LYS A 127 -16.59 -11.71 4.98
N PHE A 128 -16.12 -10.69 5.69
CA PHE A 128 -14.71 -10.48 6.01
C PHE A 128 -14.36 -10.84 7.46
N ASN A 129 -15.26 -11.51 8.19
CA ASN A 129 -15.09 -11.85 9.60
C ASN A 129 -14.65 -10.64 10.45
N PRO A 130 -15.47 -9.60 10.52
CA PRO A 130 -15.11 -8.35 11.19
C PRO A 130 -14.96 -8.54 12.71
N VAL A 131 -13.97 -7.88 13.28
CA VAL A 131 -13.81 -7.78 14.74
C VAL A 131 -14.38 -6.44 15.20
N VAL A 132 -15.32 -6.46 16.13
CA VAL A 132 -15.85 -5.24 16.77
C VAL A 132 -14.91 -4.90 17.92
N LEU A 133 -14.20 -3.77 17.80
CA LEU A 133 -13.22 -3.32 18.81
C LEU A 133 -13.86 -2.48 19.90
N ASP A 134 -14.82 -1.62 19.51
CA ASP A 134 -15.56 -0.76 20.44
C ASP A 134 -16.99 -0.60 19.98
N LYS A 135 -17.93 -0.50 20.93
CA LYS A 135 -19.36 -0.34 20.64
C LYS A 135 -20.03 0.47 21.73
N THR A 136 -20.68 1.56 21.31
CA THR A 136 -21.58 2.34 22.12
C THR A 136 -23.00 2.33 21.52
N GLN A 137 -23.97 3.02 22.17
CA GLN A 137 -25.32 3.14 21.59
C GLN A 137 -25.34 3.89 20.25
N LYS A 138 -24.42 4.83 20.04
CA LYS A 138 -24.39 5.73 18.88
C LYS A 138 -23.24 5.46 17.90
N SER A 139 -22.21 4.74 18.32
CA SER A 139 -21.02 4.49 17.52
C SER A 139 -20.45 3.10 17.73
N PHE A 140 -19.69 2.62 16.76
CA PHE A 140 -18.89 1.40 16.89
C PHE A 140 -17.68 1.44 15.97
N VAL A 141 -16.62 0.71 16.36
CA VAL A 141 -15.41 0.55 15.58
C VAL A 141 -15.29 -0.90 15.17
N ILE A 142 -15.17 -1.12 13.86
CA ILE A 142 -14.98 -2.45 13.26
C ILE A 142 -13.62 -2.53 12.60
N GLN A 143 -12.90 -3.61 12.89
CA GLN A 143 -11.70 -4.01 12.17
C GLN A 143 -12.07 -5.00 11.08
N VAL A 144 -11.54 -4.77 9.87
CA VAL A 144 -11.68 -5.67 8.72
C VAL A 144 -10.30 -5.87 8.09
N THR A 145 -10.02 -7.11 7.70
CA THR A 145 -8.82 -7.45 6.93
C THR A 145 -9.23 -8.03 5.59
N ALA A 146 -8.94 -7.34 4.49
CA ALA A 146 -9.37 -7.72 3.14
C ALA A 146 -8.38 -7.22 2.06
N LEU A 147 -8.63 -7.59 0.80
CA LEU A 147 -7.93 -7.00 -0.34
C LEU A 147 -8.26 -5.50 -0.45
N ARG A 148 -7.32 -4.69 -0.89
CA ARG A 148 -7.49 -3.24 -1.09
C ARG A 148 -8.80 -2.89 -1.81
N ARG A 149 -9.05 -3.54 -2.96
CA ARG A 149 -10.28 -3.34 -3.75
C ARG A 149 -11.57 -3.58 -2.95
N ASP A 150 -11.54 -4.50 -1.99
CA ASP A 150 -12.70 -4.83 -1.16
C ASP A 150 -12.85 -3.81 -0.02
N ILE A 151 -11.73 -3.31 0.52
CA ILE A 151 -11.71 -2.19 1.48
C ILE A 151 -12.30 -0.94 0.82
N ASP A 152 -11.87 -0.59 -0.40
CA ASP A 152 -12.38 0.59 -1.12
C ASP A 152 -13.89 0.49 -1.38
N LYS A 153 -14.40 -0.70 -1.76
CA LYS A 153 -15.83 -0.98 -1.91
C LYS A 153 -16.59 -0.84 -0.58
N LEU A 154 -16.00 -1.34 0.51
CA LEU A 154 -16.59 -1.19 1.84
C LEU A 154 -16.68 0.27 2.25
N ILE A 155 -15.63 1.07 2.05
CA ILE A 155 -15.63 2.51 2.32
C ILE A 155 -16.80 3.18 1.60
N ALA A 156 -16.94 2.95 0.29
CA ALA A 156 -18.02 3.52 -0.50
C ALA A 156 -19.42 3.14 0.04
N ASN A 157 -19.62 1.88 0.41
CA ASN A 157 -20.89 1.37 0.92
C ASN A 157 -21.20 1.78 2.36
N LEU A 158 -20.18 2.03 3.19
CA LEU A 158 -20.33 2.42 4.58
C LEU A 158 -20.51 3.93 4.76
N LYS A 159 -20.06 4.77 3.82
CA LYS A 159 -20.26 6.22 3.85
C LYS A 159 -21.72 6.64 4.15
N PRO A 160 -22.76 6.14 3.44
CA PRO A 160 -24.17 6.53 3.72
C PRO A 160 -24.68 5.98 5.05
N LEU A 161 -24.00 5.02 5.67
CA LEU A 161 -24.36 4.43 6.94
C LEU A 161 -23.74 5.16 8.15
N GLY A 162 -22.97 6.22 7.91
CA GLY A 162 -22.39 7.04 8.96
C GLY A 162 -20.90 6.73 9.23
N LEU A 163 -20.16 6.27 8.22
CA LEU A 163 -18.71 6.17 8.30
C LEU A 163 -18.11 7.57 8.46
N ILE A 164 -17.35 7.77 9.54
CA ILE A 164 -16.71 9.06 9.86
C ILE A 164 -15.18 9.00 9.76
N SER A 165 -14.59 7.81 9.90
CA SER A 165 -13.14 7.62 9.85
C SER A 165 -12.78 6.20 9.39
N THR A 166 -11.71 6.10 8.64
CA THR A 166 -11.01 4.86 8.25
C THR A 166 -9.54 5.01 8.51
#